data_183ab8707f3a5ea878735fba3392c6ba
#
_entry.id   183ab8707f3a5ea878735fba3392c6ba
#
_cell.length_a   1.000
_cell.length_b   1.000
_cell.length_c   1.000
_cell.angle_alpha   90.00
_cell.angle_beta   90.00
_cell.angle_gamma   90.00
#
_symmetry.space_group_name_H-M   'P 1'
#
loop_
_entity.id
_entity.type
_entity.pdbx_description
1 polymer ?
#
loop_
_entity_poly.entity_id
_entity_poly.type
_entity_poly.pdbx_seq_one_letter_code
_entity_poly.pdbx_strand_id
1 'polypeptide(L)'
;MASHRIEWTLAPGEKKRAVFVLGYTENAAARKWEKPGVANKEKARAVQARFADPAGFDAAWKALEAFWIDKLSRFSVSTGDEKLDRMANIWNQYQCIVPYNLARSASFFESGIGRGIGVRDTCQDMLGFVHLMPEKARERLFDVASTQFPDGSAYHQFQPLTKRGNADIGGNFND
;
A
#
# COMPACT_ATOMS: atom_id res chain seq x y z
N MET A 1 23.51 4.78 -0.92
CA MET A 1 23.31 3.37 -1.29
C MET A 1 23.68 2.52 -0.08
N ALA A 2 22.83 1.58 0.34
CA ALA A 2 23.09 0.69 1.46
C ALA A 2 23.21 -0.74 0.91
N SER A 3 24.18 -1.52 1.41
CA SER A 3 24.36 -2.91 1.03
C SER A 3 24.68 -3.74 2.26
N HIS A 4 24.29 -5.00 2.24
CA HIS A 4 24.66 -6.00 3.24
C HIS A 4 25.51 -7.07 2.58
N ARG A 5 26.60 -7.46 3.23
CA ARG A 5 27.44 -8.59 2.84
C ARG A 5 27.43 -9.61 3.97
N ILE A 6 27.11 -10.86 3.65
CA ILE A 6 27.16 -11.98 4.57
C ILE A 6 28.05 -13.06 3.93
N GLU A 7 29.01 -13.55 4.69
CA GLU A 7 29.86 -14.65 4.27
C GLU A 7 29.54 -15.86 5.15
N TRP A 8 29.22 -16.97 4.51
CA TRP A 8 28.95 -18.23 5.19
C TRP A 8 29.79 -19.35 4.67
N THR A 9 30.33 -20.12 5.58
CA THR A 9 30.88 -21.46 5.28
C THR A 9 29.83 -22.48 5.68
N LEU A 10 29.46 -23.36 4.75
CA LEU A 10 28.42 -24.38 4.96
C LEU A 10 29.06 -25.76 4.90
N ALA A 11 28.76 -26.60 5.87
CA ALA A 11 29.08 -28.04 5.82
C ALA A 11 28.10 -28.76 4.87
N PRO A 12 28.44 -29.97 4.36
CA PRO A 12 27.52 -30.75 3.54
C PRO A 12 26.17 -30.97 4.25
N GLY A 13 25.07 -30.58 3.58
CA GLY A 13 23.71 -30.65 4.13
C GLY A 13 23.31 -29.51 5.07
N GLU A 14 24.23 -28.63 5.47
CA GLU A 14 23.92 -27.48 6.29
C GLU A 14 23.12 -26.42 5.50
N LYS A 15 22.14 -25.83 6.15
CA LYS A 15 21.33 -24.71 5.61
C LYS A 15 21.41 -23.52 6.57
N LYS A 16 21.66 -22.33 6.02
CA LYS A 16 21.58 -21.07 6.77
C LYS A 16 20.56 -20.15 6.13
N ARG A 17 19.90 -19.34 6.94
CA ARG A 17 18.87 -18.41 6.51
C ARG A 17 19.19 -17.01 7.04
N ALA A 18 19.03 -16.00 6.20
CA ALA A 18 19.07 -14.59 6.60
C ALA A 18 17.76 -13.92 6.28
N VAL A 19 17.35 -12.98 7.13
CA VAL A 19 16.20 -12.11 6.89
C VAL A 19 16.71 -10.69 6.76
N PHE A 20 16.34 -10.02 5.67
CA PHE A 20 16.62 -8.61 5.45
C PHE A 20 15.33 -7.83 5.62
N VAL A 21 15.38 -6.73 6.38
CA VAL A 21 14.23 -5.87 6.63
C VAL A 21 14.52 -4.51 6.03
N LEU A 22 13.66 -4.09 5.09
CA LEU A 22 13.59 -2.74 4.58
C LEU A 22 12.23 -2.15 4.96
N GLY A 23 12.21 -0.97 5.57
CA GLY A 23 10.97 -0.37 6.01
C GLY A 23 11.09 1.13 6.23
N TYR A 24 9.95 1.76 6.41
CA TYR A 24 9.80 3.16 6.74
C TYR A 24 8.95 3.31 8.00
N THR A 25 9.38 4.16 8.91
CA THR A 25 8.62 4.49 10.13
C THR A 25 8.64 5.98 10.39
N GLU A 26 7.50 6.53 10.81
CA GLU A 26 7.39 7.92 11.21
C GLU A 26 7.30 8.07 12.72
N ASN A 27 7.99 9.07 13.26
CA ASN A 27 7.86 9.51 14.62
C ASN A 27 7.02 10.79 14.69
N ALA A 28 6.14 10.89 15.68
CA ALA A 28 5.48 12.15 15.99
C ALA A 28 6.54 13.23 16.26
N ALA A 29 6.25 14.50 15.90
CA ALA A 29 7.20 15.61 16.02
C ALA A 29 7.82 15.71 17.44
N ALA A 30 7.01 15.54 18.48
CA ALA A 30 7.44 15.57 19.88
C ALA A 30 8.37 14.40 20.28
N ARG A 31 8.41 13.32 19.50
CA ARG A 31 9.22 12.11 19.79
C ARG A 31 10.20 11.81 18.66
N LYS A 32 10.53 12.82 17.86
CA LYS A 32 11.43 12.68 16.71
C LYS A 32 12.84 12.27 17.11
N TRP A 33 13.31 12.75 18.26
CA TRP A 33 14.67 12.58 18.71
C TRP A 33 14.75 11.78 20.01
N GLU A 34 15.72 10.85 20.12
CA GLU A 34 16.14 10.24 21.38
C GLU A 34 16.99 11.20 22.22
N LYS A 35 17.85 11.95 21.53
CA LYS A 35 18.67 13.05 22.03
C LYS A 35 19.02 13.99 20.87
N PRO A 36 19.53 15.20 21.12
CA PRO A 36 19.86 16.15 20.06
C PRO A 36 20.65 15.51 18.91
N GLY A 37 20.14 15.59 17.68
CA GLY A 37 20.76 15.05 16.48
C GLY A 37 20.65 13.54 16.28
N VAL A 38 20.02 12.80 17.22
CA VAL A 38 19.85 11.34 17.10
C VAL A 38 18.38 11.00 16.94
N ALA A 39 17.99 10.55 15.74
CA ALA A 39 16.62 10.15 15.47
C ALA A 39 16.16 8.98 16.36
N ASN A 40 14.93 9.06 16.84
CA ASN A 40 14.33 8.00 17.62
C ASN A 40 14.06 6.77 16.73
N LYS A 41 14.69 5.66 17.09
CA LYS A 41 14.64 4.39 16.35
C LYS A 41 13.79 3.32 17.05
N GLU A 42 13.01 3.68 18.08
CA GLU A 42 12.19 2.74 18.84
C GLU A 42 11.30 1.87 17.95
N LYS A 43 10.52 2.50 17.07
CA LYS A 43 9.65 1.80 16.13
C LYS A 43 10.43 0.90 15.15
N ALA A 44 11.53 1.39 14.63
CA ALA A 44 12.37 0.61 13.71
C ALA A 44 12.98 -0.61 14.41
N ARG A 45 13.46 -0.45 15.65
CA ARG A 45 13.98 -1.56 16.46
C ARG A 45 12.90 -2.59 16.78
N ALA A 46 11.66 -2.16 17.05
CA ALA A 46 10.54 -3.07 17.28
C ALA A 46 10.25 -3.94 16.04
N VAL A 47 10.28 -3.35 14.84
CA VAL A 47 10.13 -4.09 13.59
C VAL A 47 11.30 -5.06 13.38
N GLN A 48 12.54 -4.62 13.60
CA GLN A 48 13.72 -5.49 13.51
C GLN A 48 13.63 -6.67 14.48
N ALA A 49 13.23 -6.43 15.74
CA ALA A 49 13.08 -7.48 16.75
C ALA A 49 12.05 -8.53 16.33
N ARG A 50 10.95 -8.13 15.70
CA ARG A 50 9.93 -9.04 15.18
C ARG A 50 10.49 -10.04 14.16
N PHE A 51 11.47 -9.65 13.38
CA PHE A 51 12.06 -10.45 12.31
C PHE A 51 13.49 -10.95 12.63
N ALA A 52 13.97 -10.76 13.85
CA ALA A 52 15.27 -11.26 14.28
C ALA A 52 15.32 -12.80 14.29
N ASP A 53 14.18 -13.44 14.56
CA ASP A 53 14.00 -14.89 14.44
C ASP A 53 13.32 -15.22 13.10
N PRO A 54 13.83 -16.22 12.32
CA PRO A 54 13.18 -16.75 11.13
C PRO A 54 11.69 -17.11 11.33
N ALA A 55 11.30 -17.55 12.52
CA ALA A 55 9.90 -17.82 12.85
C ALA A 55 8.99 -16.59 12.73
N GLY A 56 9.49 -15.40 13.03
CA GLY A 56 8.77 -14.14 12.82
C GLY A 56 8.49 -13.86 11.35
N PHE A 57 9.44 -14.17 10.48
CA PHE A 57 9.25 -14.09 9.02
C PHE A 57 8.21 -15.12 8.56
N ASP A 58 8.32 -16.38 8.98
CA ASP A 58 7.39 -17.44 8.55
C ASP A 58 5.95 -17.14 8.99
N ALA A 59 5.78 -16.58 10.20
CA ALA A 59 4.46 -16.13 10.67
C ALA A 59 3.90 -14.98 9.82
N ALA A 60 4.74 -14.00 9.47
CA ALA A 60 4.34 -12.89 8.63
C ALA A 60 4.00 -13.34 7.20
N TRP A 61 4.77 -14.29 6.65
CA TRP A 61 4.49 -14.89 5.34
C TRP A 61 3.14 -15.58 5.31
N LYS A 62 2.87 -16.45 6.29
CA LYS A 62 1.57 -17.13 6.42
C LYS A 62 0.41 -16.15 6.56
N ALA A 63 0.61 -15.08 7.32
CA ALA A 63 -0.42 -14.05 7.46
C ALA A 63 -0.70 -13.33 6.13
N LEU A 64 0.34 -13.08 5.34
CA LEU A 64 0.21 -12.48 4.00
C LEU A 64 -0.50 -13.43 3.03
N GLU A 65 -0.15 -14.72 3.04
CA GLU A 65 -0.86 -15.73 2.22
C GLU A 65 -2.34 -15.80 2.60
N ALA A 66 -2.65 -15.88 3.88
CA ALA A 66 -4.04 -15.93 4.36
C ALA A 66 -4.82 -14.66 3.95
N PHE A 67 -4.19 -13.49 4.02
CA PHE A 67 -4.79 -12.24 3.56
C PHE A 67 -5.17 -12.32 2.08
N TRP A 68 -4.25 -12.75 1.21
CA TRP A 68 -4.52 -12.81 -0.23
C TRP A 68 -5.54 -13.89 -0.57
N ILE A 69 -5.49 -15.06 0.08
CA ILE A 69 -6.49 -16.11 -0.10
C ILE A 69 -7.89 -15.60 0.27
N ASP A 70 -8.03 -14.94 1.43
CA ASP A 70 -9.31 -14.34 1.85
C ASP A 70 -9.84 -13.34 0.81
N LYS A 71 -8.98 -12.45 0.30
CA LYS A 71 -9.41 -11.44 -0.67
C LYS A 71 -9.77 -12.05 -2.03
N LEU A 72 -8.89 -12.87 -2.59
CA LEU A 72 -9.05 -13.41 -3.93
C LEU A 72 -10.16 -14.46 -4.02
N SER A 73 -10.49 -15.14 -2.91
CA SER A 73 -11.58 -16.12 -2.88
C SER A 73 -12.99 -15.50 -2.96
N ARG A 74 -13.11 -14.17 -2.79
CA ARG A 74 -14.40 -13.46 -2.86
C ARG A 74 -14.99 -13.37 -4.26
N PHE A 75 -14.16 -13.53 -5.27
CA PHE A 75 -14.57 -13.62 -6.67
C PHE A 75 -13.78 -14.74 -7.35
N SER A 76 -14.47 -15.67 -7.97
CA SER A 76 -13.86 -16.82 -8.65
C SER A 76 -14.66 -17.21 -9.88
N VAL A 77 -13.96 -17.47 -10.97
CA VAL A 77 -14.52 -18.04 -12.19
C VAL A 77 -13.77 -19.34 -12.55
N SER A 78 -14.44 -20.25 -13.22
CA SER A 78 -13.85 -21.45 -13.82
C SER A 78 -14.38 -21.56 -15.25
N THR A 79 -13.53 -21.27 -16.20
CA THR A 79 -13.89 -21.20 -17.64
C THR A 79 -13.42 -22.44 -18.41
N GLY A 80 -12.54 -23.26 -17.80
CA GLY A 80 -11.81 -24.33 -18.47
C GLY A 80 -10.56 -23.88 -19.21
N ASP A 81 -10.29 -22.57 -19.28
CA ASP A 81 -9.01 -22.01 -19.74
C ASP A 81 -8.21 -21.49 -18.54
N GLU A 82 -7.14 -22.21 -18.19
CA GLU A 82 -6.30 -21.89 -17.03
C GLU A 82 -5.69 -20.47 -17.09
N LYS A 83 -5.41 -19.94 -18.27
CA LYS A 83 -4.83 -18.60 -18.43
C LYS A 83 -5.87 -17.54 -18.14
N LEU A 84 -7.08 -17.73 -18.66
CA LEU A 84 -8.21 -16.84 -18.40
C LEU A 84 -8.61 -16.89 -16.91
N ASP A 85 -8.68 -18.08 -16.34
CA ASP A 85 -8.98 -18.27 -14.92
C ASP A 85 -7.93 -17.56 -14.03
N ARG A 86 -6.65 -17.72 -14.34
CA ARG A 86 -5.57 -17.03 -13.60
C ARG A 86 -5.63 -15.51 -13.75
N MET A 87 -5.92 -15.02 -14.95
CA MET A 87 -6.08 -13.59 -15.19
C MET A 87 -7.23 -13.02 -14.39
N ALA A 88 -8.41 -13.65 -14.44
CA ALA A 88 -9.61 -13.18 -13.76
C ALA A 88 -9.51 -13.32 -12.23
N ASN A 89 -9.07 -14.49 -11.76
CA ASN A 89 -9.10 -14.82 -10.32
C ASN A 89 -7.94 -14.20 -9.51
N ILE A 90 -6.84 -13.85 -10.16
CA ILE A 90 -5.64 -13.35 -9.47
C ILE A 90 -5.23 -11.97 -9.99
N TRP A 91 -4.82 -11.90 -11.26
CA TRP A 91 -4.14 -10.71 -11.75
C TRP A 91 -5.03 -9.48 -11.83
N ASN A 92 -6.24 -9.59 -12.35
CA ASN A 92 -7.16 -8.45 -12.45
C ASN A 92 -7.52 -7.92 -11.08
N GLN A 93 -7.82 -8.80 -10.13
CA GLN A 93 -8.16 -8.43 -8.76
C GLN A 93 -6.97 -7.77 -8.06
N TYR A 94 -5.77 -8.33 -8.18
CA TYR A 94 -4.54 -7.75 -7.65
C TYR A 94 -4.29 -6.37 -8.25
N GLN A 95 -4.39 -6.22 -9.57
CA GLN A 95 -4.19 -4.95 -10.25
C GLN A 95 -5.19 -3.87 -9.81
N CYS A 96 -6.43 -4.23 -9.51
CA CYS A 96 -7.41 -3.28 -8.99
C CYS A 96 -7.09 -2.81 -7.56
N ILE A 97 -6.50 -3.68 -6.72
CA ILE A 97 -6.07 -3.31 -5.37
C ILE A 97 -4.82 -2.41 -5.38
N VAL A 98 -3.91 -2.61 -6.33
CA VAL A 98 -2.67 -1.82 -6.42
C VAL A 98 -2.94 -0.32 -6.60
N PRO A 99 -3.77 0.16 -7.54
CA PRO A 99 -4.09 1.58 -7.68
C PRO A 99 -4.73 2.17 -6.43
N TYR A 100 -5.56 1.41 -5.71
CA TYR A 100 -6.11 1.87 -4.45
C TYR A 100 -5.02 2.20 -3.42
N ASN A 101 -4.01 1.33 -3.27
CA ASN A 101 -2.96 1.51 -2.27
C ASN A 101 -1.90 2.52 -2.71
N LEU A 102 -1.51 2.48 -3.96
CA LEU A 102 -0.40 3.27 -4.48
C LEU A 102 -0.85 4.50 -5.26
N ALA A 103 -2.10 4.55 -5.71
CA ALA A 103 -2.67 5.52 -6.65
C ALA A 103 -1.77 5.76 -7.88
N ARG A 104 -2.30 6.33 -8.95
CA ARG A 104 -1.51 6.60 -10.16
C ARG A 104 -0.45 7.67 -9.95
N SER A 105 -0.53 8.42 -8.87
CA SER A 105 0.35 9.52 -8.50
C SER A 105 1.04 9.33 -7.14
N ALA A 106 1.08 8.11 -6.62
CA ALA A 106 1.75 7.82 -5.35
C ALA A 106 3.29 7.84 -5.43
N SER A 107 3.85 7.93 -6.62
CA SER A 107 5.29 8.03 -6.78
C SER A 107 5.76 9.47 -6.53
N PHE A 108 6.42 9.68 -5.40
CA PHE A 108 7.14 10.93 -5.13
C PHE A 108 8.20 11.25 -6.21
N PHE A 109 8.67 10.25 -6.92
CA PHE A 109 9.68 10.40 -7.97
C PHE A 109 9.06 10.81 -9.30
N GLU A 110 7.88 10.30 -9.63
CA GLU A 110 7.23 10.58 -10.91
C GLU A 110 6.41 11.88 -10.87
N SER A 111 5.64 12.08 -9.82
CA SER A 111 4.63 13.14 -9.76
C SER A 111 4.93 14.24 -8.75
N GLY A 112 5.93 14.04 -7.88
CA GLY A 112 6.26 14.98 -6.81
C GLY A 112 5.26 14.99 -5.66
N ILE A 113 5.62 15.70 -4.58
CA ILE A 113 4.85 15.75 -3.33
C ILE A 113 3.53 16.52 -3.49
N GLY A 114 3.49 17.49 -4.40
CA GLY A 114 2.34 18.37 -4.58
C GLY A 114 1.16 17.76 -5.32
N ARG A 115 1.35 16.64 -6.01
CA ARG A 115 0.32 16.03 -6.83
C ARG A 115 -0.56 15.08 -6.01
N GLY A 116 -1.88 15.24 -6.13
CA GLY A 116 -2.86 14.36 -5.53
C GLY A 116 -3.30 13.21 -6.45
N ILE A 117 -4.24 12.42 -5.99
CA ILE A 117 -4.95 11.43 -6.79
C ILE A 117 -6.18 12.08 -7.43
N GLY A 118 -6.49 11.71 -8.69
CA GLY A 118 -7.68 12.19 -9.39
C GLY A 118 -8.96 11.69 -8.70
N VAL A 119 -9.93 12.55 -8.54
CA VAL A 119 -11.22 12.19 -7.92
C VAL A 119 -11.94 11.15 -8.77
N ARG A 120 -12.14 11.43 -10.06
CA ARG A 120 -12.76 10.49 -11.01
C ARG A 120 -11.99 9.18 -11.10
N ASP A 121 -10.66 9.25 -11.30
CA ASP A 121 -9.81 8.06 -11.40
C ASP A 121 -9.94 7.17 -10.16
N THR A 122 -9.98 7.77 -8.98
CA THR A 122 -10.17 7.06 -7.72
C THR A 122 -11.53 6.37 -7.65
N CYS A 123 -12.60 7.05 -8.07
CA CYS A 123 -13.95 6.47 -8.10
C CYS A 123 -14.03 5.29 -9.09
N GLN A 124 -13.42 5.41 -10.26
CA GLN A 124 -13.36 4.32 -11.24
C GLN A 124 -12.53 3.14 -10.74
N ASP A 125 -11.38 3.39 -10.14
CA ASP A 125 -10.53 2.33 -9.58
C ASP A 125 -11.24 1.56 -8.47
N MET A 126 -12.08 2.23 -7.65
CA MET A 126 -12.85 1.56 -6.60
C MET A 126 -13.88 0.55 -7.13
N LEU A 127 -14.42 0.74 -8.33
CA LEU A 127 -15.33 -0.23 -8.95
C LEU A 127 -14.67 -1.59 -9.14
N GLY A 128 -13.36 -1.60 -9.39
CA GLY A 128 -12.58 -2.81 -9.62
C GLY A 128 -12.29 -3.64 -8.35
N PHE A 129 -12.44 -3.06 -7.14
CA PHE A 129 -12.09 -3.79 -5.92
C PHE A 129 -13.12 -3.68 -4.78
N VAL A 130 -14.24 -2.99 -4.98
CA VAL A 130 -15.28 -2.81 -3.95
C VAL A 130 -15.78 -4.15 -3.38
N HIS A 131 -15.89 -5.17 -4.20
CA HIS A 131 -16.31 -6.50 -3.79
C HIS A 131 -15.24 -7.25 -2.96
N LEU A 132 -13.96 -6.86 -3.10
CA LEU A 132 -12.85 -7.44 -2.36
C LEU A 132 -12.66 -6.79 -0.98
N MET A 133 -12.84 -5.46 -0.91
CA MET A 133 -12.58 -4.66 0.28
C MET A 133 -13.63 -3.53 0.44
N PRO A 134 -14.90 -3.85 0.68
CA PRO A 134 -15.99 -2.86 0.70
C PRO A 134 -15.79 -1.78 1.77
N GLU A 135 -15.20 -2.12 2.93
CA GLU A 135 -14.93 -1.16 3.99
C GLU A 135 -13.90 -0.11 3.54
N LYS A 136 -12.86 -0.54 2.83
CA LYS A 136 -11.83 0.34 2.29
C LYS A 136 -12.36 1.22 1.14
N ALA A 137 -13.20 0.66 0.31
CA ALA A 137 -13.89 1.43 -0.73
C ALA A 137 -14.77 2.51 -0.09
N ARG A 138 -15.53 2.16 0.95
CA ARG A 138 -16.35 3.11 1.70
C ARG A 138 -15.52 4.22 2.35
N GLU A 139 -14.41 3.90 3.03
CA GLU A 139 -13.49 4.90 3.58
C GLU A 139 -13.03 5.89 2.51
N ARG A 140 -12.62 5.40 1.34
CA ARG A 140 -12.15 6.22 0.24
C ARG A 140 -13.25 7.09 -0.36
N LEU A 141 -14.48 6.59 -0.44
CA LEU A 141 -15.63 7.38 -0.89
C LEU A 141 -15.88 8.58 0.03
N PHE A 142 -15.80 8.40 1.34
CA PHE A 142 -15.91 9.52 2.28
C PHE A 142 -14.74 10.50 2.15
N ASP A 143 -13.52 10.00 1.97
CA ASP A 143 -12.34 10.86 1.75
C ASP A 143 -12.56 11.75 0.51
N VAL A 144 -13.02 11.18 -0.60
CA VAL A 144 -13.26 11.89 -1.85
C VAL A 144 -14.47 12.84 -1.72
N ALA A 145 -15.57 12.37 -1.14
CA ALA A 145 -16.77 13.17 -0.93
C ALA A 145 -16.52 14.40 -0.02
N SER A 146 -15.54 14.30 0.89
CA SER A 146 -15.14 15.43 1.74
C SER A 146 -14.55 16.61 0.96
N THR A 147 -14.20 16.41 -0.30
CA THR A 147 -13.69 17.46 -1.21
C THR A 147 -14.75 18.03 -2.13
N GLN A 148 -16.00 17.61 -2.00
CA GLN A 148 -17.13 18.11 -2.79
C GLN A 148 -17.57 19.49 -2.31
N PHE A 149 -17.92 20.35 -3.26
CA PHE A 149 -18.51 21.66 -3.00
C PHE A 149 -20.04 21.58 -2.84
N PRO A 150 -20.68 22.62 -2.26
CA PRO A 150 -22.12 22.64 -2.09
C PRO A 150 -22.94 22.59 -3.39
N ASP A 151 -22.36 22.98 -4.51
CA ASP A 151 -22.97 22.93 -5.85
C ASP A 151 -22.85 21.55 -6.52
N GLY A 152 -22.21 20.58 -5.83
CA GLY A 152 -22.01 19.23 -6.33
C GLY A 152 -20.70 19.03 -7.08
N SER A 153 -19.99 20.10 -7.46
CA SER A 153 -18.66 19.99 -8.03
C SER A 153 -17.65 19.51 -7.00
N ALA A 154 -16.50 19.02 -7.46
CA ALA A 154 -15.41 18.56 -6.59
C ALA A 154 -14.07 19.09 -7.08
N TYR A 155 -13.06 19.04 -6.24
CA TYR A 155 -11.69 19.27 -6.70
C TYR A 155 -11.29 18.20 -7.71
N HIS A 156 -10.51 18.59 -8.71
CA HIS A 156 -9.94 17.64 -9.67
C HIS A 156 -9.05 16.59 -8.99
N GLN A 157 -8.33 16.99 -7.97
CA GLN A 157 -7.41 16.12 -7.24
C GLN A 157 -7.62 16.18 -5.72
N PHE A 158 -7.36 15.05 -5.09
CA PHE A 158 -7.39 14.84 -3.64
C PHE A 158 -6.00 14.43 -3.14
N GLN A 159 -5.58 15.02 -2.02
CA GLN A 159 -4.31 14.69 -1.36
C GLN A 159 -4.52 13.65 -0.26
N PRO A 160 -4.09 12.39 -0.46
CA PRO A 160 -4.35 11.30 0.50
C PRO A 160 -3.75 11.56 1.89
N LEU A 161 -2.58 12.20 1.94
CA LEU A 161 -1.86 12.44 3.19
C LEU A 161 -2.50 13.54 4.04
N THR A 162 -2.97 14.60 3.41
CA THR A 162 -3.56 15.77 4.09
C THR A 162 -5.07 15.69 4.20
N LYS A 163 -5.70 14.76 3.46
CA LYS A 163 -7.16 14.64 3.33
C LYS A 163 -7.82 15.91 2.78
N ARG A 164 -7.16 16.60 1.85
CA ARG A 164 -7.63 17.86 1.27
C ARG A 164 -7.68 17.80 -0.25
N GLY A 165 -8.64 18.52 -0.83
CA GLY A 165 -8.65 18.80 -2.26
C GLY A 165 -7.48 19.68 -2.67
N ASN A 166 -7.03 19.53 -3.90
CA ASN A 166 -5.97 20.36 -4.50
C ASN A 166 -6.59 21.36 -5.45
N ALA A 167 -6.59 22.64 -5.07
CA ALA A 167 -7.14 23.74 -5.86
C ALA A 167 -6.22 24.19 -7.00
N ASP A 168 -4.93 23.87 -6.93
CA ASP A 168 -3.91 24.39 -7.85
C ASP A 168 -3.82 23.63 -9.17
N ILE A 169 -4.47 22.48 -9.27
CA ILE A 169 -4.35 21.57 -10.42
C ILE A 169 -5.74 21.21 -10.94
N GLY A 170 -6.01 21.57 -12.19
CA GLY A 170 -7.14 21.08 -12.96
C GLY A 170 -8.50 21.75 -12.70
N GLY A 171 -8.57 22.71 -11.79
CA GLY A 171 -9.83 23.36 -11.45
C GLY A 171 -10.87 22.45 -10.78
N ASN A 172 -12.13 22.86 -10.82
CA ASN A 172 -13.23 22.06 -10.29
C ASN A 172 -13.69 21.03 -11.33
N PHE A 173 -14.22 19.93 -10.83
CA PHE A 173 -14.61 18.77 -11.63
C PHE A 173 -16.11 18.49 -11.42
N ASN A 174 -16.87 18.35 -12.50
CA ASN A 174 -18.34 18.25 -12.49
C ASN A 174 -18.91 16.98 -13.15
N ASP A 175 -18.08 16.03 -13.59
CA ASP A 175 -18.58 14.81 -14.26
C ASP A 175 -19.00 13.72 -13.27
#